data_312ef07423f56cb3c976a01b24502e1a
#
_entry.id   312ef07423f56cb3c976a01b24502e1a
#
_cell.length_a   1.000
_cell.length_b   1.000
_cell.length_c   1.000
_cell.angle_alpha   90.00
_cell.angle_beta   90.00
_cell.angle_gamma   90.00
#
_symmetry.space_group_name_H-M   'P 1'
#
loop_
_entity.id
_entity.type
_entity.pdbx_description
1 polymer ?
#
loop_
_entity_poly.entity_id
_entity_poly.type
_entity_poly.pdbx_seq_one_letter_code
_entity_poly.pdbx_strand_id
1 'polypeptide(L)'
;LESAEASYKTTKATVESAKADLEAAKHTTDAASYTIKATEAMIKEAKINLNKTTIYAPMDGIISLLNVKKGEKVVGTLQMSGTEMMRIANFENMEVRVDVSEGEITKVKLNDTATIEVDAYLDRKFTGIVTQVANSSKGAGSSMVSADQSTNFVVKIRILKSSYEDLLSVNQKPFLPGMSATVDVRTQTKTGVVAIPIQAVTTKDSVYNGSNHTKEIVYIKQAGKAKLLEVKTGIQDDSYIEIVKGLSGNETIITGPYNTISKDLKDGDKVIELDKTKKKETKKEDEKEDK
;
A
#
# COMPACT_ATOMS: atom_id res chain seq x y z
N LEU A 1 -42.98 -33.70 -80.80
CA LEU A 1 -42.45 -33.96 -79.46
C LEU A 1 -40.95 -33.69 -79.34
N GLU A 2 -40.11 -34.20 -80.28
CA GLU A 2 -38.64 -33.99 -80.26
C GLU A 2 -38.21 -32.51 -80.33
N SER A 3 -38.91 -31.66 -81.15
CA SER A 3 -38.64 -30.26 -81.27
C SER A 3 -38.91 -29.48 -79.94
N ALA A 4 -39.95 -29.87 -79.20
CA ALA A 4 -40.28 -29.27 -77.92
C ALA A 4 -39.29 -29.67 -76.81
N GLU A 5 -38.78 -30.91 -76.85
CA GLU A 5 -37.81 -31.46 -75.94
C GLU A 5 -36.41 -30.79 -76.12
N ALA A 6 -36.03 -30.61 -77.41
CA ALA A 6 -34.81 -29.84 -77.78
C ALA A 6 -34.89 -28.37 -77.31
N SER A 7 -36.03 -27.72 -77.48
CA SER A 7 -36.26 -26.33 -77.06
C SER A 7 -36.19 -26.26 -75.49
N TYR A 8 -36.79 -27.19 -74.77
CA TYR A 8 -36.71 -27.26 -73.34
C TYR A 8 -35.26 -27.42 -72.81
N LYS A 9 -34.50 -28.33 -73.45
CA LYS A 9 -33.10 -28.60 -73.08
C LYS A 9 -32.23 -27.34 -73.34
N THR A 10 -32.45 -26.63 -74.40
CA THR A 10 -31.74 -25.36 -74.74
C THR A 10 -32.09 -24.26 -73.75
N THR A 11 -33.37 -24.08 -73.41
CA THR A 11 -33.81 -23.09 -72.43
C THR A 11 -33.28 -23.40 -71.04
N LYS A 12 -33.26 -24.71 -70.65
CA LYS A 12 -32.69 -25.13 -69.39
C LYS A 12 -31.18 -24.82 -69.29
N ALA A 13 -30.43 -25.11 -70.36
CA ALA A 13 -29.00 -24.76 -70.41
C ALA A 13 -28.75 -23.24 -70.32
N THR A 14 -29.60 -22.40 -70.95
CA THR A 14 -29.52 -20.98 -70.85
C THR A 14 -29.80 -20.44 -69.47
N VAL A 15 -30.77 -21.04 -68.74
CA VAL A 15 -31.06 -20.69 -67.35
C VAL A 15 -29.92 -21.08 -66.40
N GLU A 16 -29.29 -22.24 -66.67
CA GLU A 16 -28.17 -22.75 -65.90
C GLU A 16 -26.90 -21.84 -66.09
N SER A 17 -26.65 -21.43 -67.34
CA SER A 17 -25.61 -20.42 -67.65
C SER A 17 -25.87 -19.09 -66.96
N ALA A 18 -27.10 -18.58 -67.04
CA ALA A 18 -27.45 -17.31 -66.37
C ALA A 18 -27.31 -17.36 -64.85
N LYS A 19 -27.60 -18.53 -64.24
CA LYS A 19 -27.33 -18.76 -62.79
C LYS A 19 -25.84 -18.73 -62.48
N ALA A 20 -25.02 -19.40 -63.30
CA ALA A 20 -23.57 -19.37 -63.13
C ALA A 20 -23.00 -17.97 -63.29
N ASP A 21 -23.49 -17.18 -64.25
CA ASP A 21 -23.08 -15.80 -64.43
C ASP A 21 -23.48 -14.92 -63.22
N LEU A 22 -24.67 -15.13 -62.68
CA LEU A 22 -25.11 -14.44 -61.46
C LEU A 22 -24.21 -14.75 -60.25
N GLU A 23 -23.84 -16.01 -60.10
CA GLU A 23 -22.96 -16.48 -59.00
C GLU A 23 -21.56 -15.92 -59.18
N ALA A 24 -21.01 -15.88 -60.36
CA ALA A 24 -19.74 -15.23 -60.69
C ALA A 24 -19.78 -13.69 -60.38
N ALA A 25 -20.88 -13.03 -60.75
CA ALA A 25 -21.07 -11.62 -60.44
C ALA A 25 -21.12 -11.38 -58.90
N LYS A 26 -21.79 -12.24 -58.14
CA LYS A 26 -21.78 -12.19 -56.66
C LYS A 26 -20.38 -12.34 -56.11
N HIS A 27 -19.63 -13.32 -56.56
CA HIS A 27 -18.24 -13.50 -56.12
C HIS A 27 -17.36 -12.30 -56.44
N THR A 28 -17.55 -11.68 -57.58
CA THR A 28 -16.84 -10.45 -57.97
C THR A 28 -17.19 -9.30 -57.03
N THR A 29 -18.47 -9.17 -56.66
CA THR A 29 -18.93 -8.14 -55.70
C THR A 29 -18.37 -8.39 -54.30
N ASP A 30 -18.37 -9.64 -53.87
CA ASP A 30 -17.79 -10.02 -52.57
C ASP A 30 -16.28 -9.74 -52.56
N ALA A 31 -15.56 -10.10 -53.62
CA ALA A 31 -14.12 -9.79 -53.75
C ALA A 31 -13.85 -8.29 -53.68
N ALA A 32 -14.66 -7.48 -54.37
CA ALA A 32 -14.59 -6.01 -54.32
C ALA A 32 -14.84 -5.50 -52.89
N SER A 33 -15.83 -6.05 -52.20
CA SER A 33 -16.12 -5.73 -50.79
C SER A 33 -14.91 -6.02 -49.86
N TYR A 34 -14.26 -7.18 -50.02
CA TYR A 34 -13.04 -7.48 -49.25
C TYR A 34 -11.88 -6.54 -49.56
N THR A 35 -11.74 -6.14 -50.84
CA THR A 35 -10.72 -5.15 -51.27
C THR A 35 -10.98 -3.80 -50.60
N ILE A 36 -12.23 -3.35 -50.52
CA ILE A 36 -12.61 -2.11 -49.81
C ILE A 36 -12.24 -2.19 -48.36
N LYS A 37 -12.60 -3.30 -47.66
CA LYS A 37 -12.25 -3.51 -46.24
C LYS A 37 -10.75 -3.50 -46.02
N ALA A 38 -9.98 -4.13 -46.90
CA ALA A 38 -8.52 -4.14 -46.82
C ALA A 38 -7.95 -2.71 -46.97
N THR A 39 -8.48 -1.93 -47.92
CA THR A 39 -8.06 -0.54 -48.13
C THR A 39 -8.43 0.36 -46.92
N GLU A 40 -9.62 0.17 -46.38
CA GLU A 40 -10.05 0.88 -45.15
C GLU A 40 -9.12 0.57 -43.98
N ALA A 41 -8.69 -0.70 -43.79
CA ALA A 41 -7.73 -1.09 -42.78
C ALA A 41 -6.37 -0.38 -42.97
N MET A 42 -5.87 -0.31 -44.19
CA MET A 42 -4.63 0.43 -44.55
C MET A 42 -4.75 1.93 -44.23
N ILE A 43 -5.90 2.55 -44.59
CA ILE A 43 -6.15 3.96 -44.26
C ILE A 43 -6.20 4.17 -42.74
N LYS A 44 -6.83 3.25 -42.01
CA LYS A 44 -6.89 3.31 -40.54
C LYS A 44 -5.48 3.20 -39.94
N GLU A 45 -4.66 2.29 -40.42
CA GLU A 45 -3.27 2.16 -40.00
C GLU A 45 -2.44 3.42 -40.27
N ALA A 46 -2.55 3.98 -41.47
CA ALA A 46 -1.89 5.24 -41.82
C ALA A 46 -2.32 6.41 -40.93
N LYS A 47 -3.63 6.51 -40.60
CA LYS A 47 -4.15 7.51 -39.66
C LYS A 47 -3.61 7.30 -38.24
N ILE A 48 -3.53 6.05 -37.77
CA ILE A 48 -2.93 5.73 -36.44
C ILE A 48 -1.46 6.14 -36.40
N ASN A 49 -0.70 5.85 -37.47
CA ASN A 49 0.71 6.22 -37.54
C ASN A 49 0.89 7.75 -37.61
N LEU A 50 0.03 8.46 -38.32
CA LEU A 50 0.02 9.93 -38.31
C LEU A 50 -0.30 10.48 -36.90
N ASN A 51 -1.29 9.94 -36.21
CA ASN A 51 -1.65 10.38 -34.87
C ASN A 51 -0.51 10.16 -33.86
N LYS A 52 0.33 9.14 -34.04
CA LYS A 52 1.53 8.90 -33.20
C LYS A 52 2.61 9.96 -33.36
N THR A 53 2.58 10.76 -34.42
CA THR A 53 3.56 11.85 -34.61
C THR A 53 3.26 13.07 -33.73
N THR A 54 2.02 13.18 -33.22
CA THR A 54 1.62 14.25 -32.30
C THR A 54 1.27 13.60 -30.96
N ILE A 55 2.06 13.89 -29.94
CA ILE A 55 1.91 13.29 -28.60
C ILE A 55 1.20 14.30 -27.70
N TYR A 56 0.05 13.91 -27.17
CA TYR A 56 -0.75 14.73 -26.25
C TYR A 56 -0.58 14.25 -24.82
N ALA A 57 -0.70 15.18 -23.87
CA ALA A 57 -0.77 14.85 -22.44
C ALA A 57 -2.04 14.02 -22.17
N PRO A 58 -1.95 12.84 -21.52
CA PRO A 58 -3.10 11.98 -21.24
C PRO A 58 -3.98 12.52 -20.12
N MET A 59 -3.48 13.46 -19.32
CA MET A 59 -4.15 14.04 -18.15
C MET A 59 -3.62 15.44 -17.87
N ASP A 60 -4.42 16.23 -17.15
CA ASP A 60 -3.97 17.50 -16.59
C ASP A 60 -2.98 17.25 -15.45
N GLY A 61 -1.92 18.07 -15.41
CA GLY A 61 -0.89 17.91 -14.39
C GLY A 61 0.35 18.74 -14.68
N ILE A 62 1.38 18.48 -13.90
CA ILE A 62 2.67 19.15 -13.99
C ILE A 62 3.72 18.13 -14.40
N ILE A 63 4.63 18.53 -15.28
CA ILE A 63 5.76 17.69 -15.69
C ILE A 63 6.70 17.53 -14.49
N SER A 64 6.78 16.31 -13.95
CA SER A 64 7.67 15.96 -12.83
C SER A 64 9.06 15.54 -13.30
N LEU A 65 9.17 15.02 -14.51
CA LEU A 65 10.42 14.60 -15.11
C LEU A 65 10.36 14.84 -16.62
N LEU A 66 11.42 15.41 -17.18
CA LEU A 66 11.59 15.62 -18.63
C LEU A 66 12.92 15.00 -19.04
N ASN A 67 12.84 13.90 -19.79
CA ASN A 67 14.01 13.11 -20.19
C ASN A 67 14.53 13.48 -21.59
N VAL A 68 13.75 14.25 -22.38
CA VAL A 68 14.08 14.54 -23.77
C VAL A 68 14.21 16.04 -24.01
N LYS A 69 15.07 16.41 -24.94
CA LYS A 69 15.27 17.79 -25.39
C LYS A 69 14.84 17.94 -26.84
N LYS A 70 14.53 19.17 -27.24
CA LYS A 70 14.20 19.48 -28.62
C LYS A 70 15.34 19.07 -29.57
N GLY A 71 15.03 18.29 -30.61
CA GLY A 71 16.00 17.79 -31.58
C GLY A 71 16.55 16.39 -31.24
N GLU A 72 16.20 15.83 -30.09
CA GLU A 72 16.62 14.50 -29.70
C GLU A 72 15.79 13.42 -30.41
N LYS A 73 16.45 12.32 -30.78
CA LYS A 73 15.78 11.19 -31.44
C LYS A 73 15.15 10.27 -30.41
N VAL A 74 13.84 10.09 -30.49
CA VAL A 74 13.09 9.16 -29.66
C VAL A 74 12.71 7.91 -30.47
N VAL A 75 12.69 6.77 -29.81
CA VAL A 75 12.35 5.49 -30.41
C VAL A 75 11.06 4.96 -29.80
N GLY A 76 10.13 4.55 -30.64
CA GLY A 76 8.86 3.93 -30.22
C GLY A 76 8.47 2.86 -31.23
N THR A 77 9.13 1.70 -31.21
CA THR A 77 8.81 0.56 -32.07
C THR A 77 8.15 -0.56 -31.28
N LEU A 78 7.41 -1.40 -31.98
CA LEU A 78 6.76 -2.60 -31.39
C LEU A 78 7.78 -3.63 -30.84
N GLN A 79 9.04 -3.53 -31.28
CA GLN A 79 10.11 -4.49 -30.93
C GLN A 79 11.08 -3.98 -29.85
N MET A 80 11.02 -2.71 -29.48
CA MET A 80 11.88 -2.10 -28.49
C MET A 80 11.04 -1.30 -27.50
N SER A 81 11.43 -1.34 -26.22
CA SER A 81 10.84 -0.46 -25.21
C SER A 81 10.96 0.99 -25.67
N GLY A 82 9.81 1.71 -25.70
CA GLY A 82 9.77 3.10 -26.10
C GLY A 82 10.62 4.00 -25.20
N THR A 83 11.06 5.14 -25.71
CA THR A 83 11.77 6.15 -24.91
C THR A 83 10.76 6.86 -24.00
N GLU A 84 11.01 6.82 -22.66
CA GLU A 84 10.26 7.64 -21.72
C GLU A 84 10.60 9.11 -21.93
N MET A 85 9.67 9.88 -22.49
CA MET A 85 9.92 11.28 -22.86
C MET A 85 9.75 12.21 -21.66
N MET A 86 8.64 12.09 -20.94
CA MET A 86 8.31 12.89 -19.77
C MET A 86 7.35 12.16 -18.85
N ARG A 87 7.30 12.60 -17.61
CA ARG A 87 6.34 12.11 -16.60
C ARG A 87 5.48 13.25 -16.13
N ILE A 88 4.15 13.08 -16.24
CA ILE A 88 3.16 14.04 -15.76
C ILE A 88 2.62 13.52 -14.43
N ALA A 89 2.56 14.38 -13.43
CA ALA A 89 2.04 14.07 -12.11
C ALA A 89 0.94 15.07 -11.72
N ASN A 90 -0.10 14.56 -11.09
CA ASN A 90 -1.11 15.37 -10.42
C ASN A 90 -0.74 15.52 -8.96
N PHE A 91 -0.46 16.75 -8.52
CA PHE A 91 -0.06 17.07 -7.15
C PHE A 91 -1.25 17.29 -6.20
N GLU A 92 -2.47 17.27 -6.73
CA GLU A 92 -3.66 17.45 -5.89
C GLU A 92 -3.98 16.22 -5.03
N ASN A 93 -3.62 15.04 -5.51
CA ASN A 93 -3.90 13.77 -4.84
C ASN A 93 -2.59 13.02 -4.58
N MET A 94 -1.91 13.41 -3.51
CA MET A 94 -0.67 12.74 -3.11
C MET A 94 -0.97 11.46 -2.34
N GLU A 95 -0.28 10.39 -2.72
CA GLU A 95 -0.38 9.08 -2.07
C GLU A 95 0.99 8.63 -1.59
N VAL A 96 1.04 8.11 -0.37
CA VAL A 96 2.20 7.40 0.18
C VAL A 96 2.03 5.91 -0.08
N ARG A 97 3.09 5.26 -0.53
CA ARG A 97 3.15 3.80 -0.70
C ARG A 97 4.01 3.20 0.37
N VAL A 98 3.44 2.30 1.15
CA VAL A 98 4.10 1.64 2.27
C VAL A 98 4.18 0.15 2.00
N ASP A 99 5.30 -0.45 2.32
CA ASP A 99 5.48 -1.89 2.28
C ASP A 99 5.15 -2.46 3.67
N VAL A 100 4.09 -3.26 3.76
CA VAL A 100 3.58 -3.86 5.00
C VAL A 100 3.86 -5.35 4.99
N SER A 101 4.33 -5.90 6.10
CA SER A 101 4.63 -7.32 6.25
C SER A 101 3.39 -8.21 6.18
N GLU A 102 3.56 -9.48 5.79
CA GLU A 102 2.47 -10.47 5.70
C GLU A 102 1.73 -10.65 7.03
N GLY A 103 2.43 -10.60 8.17
CA GLY A 103 1.82 -10.75 9.49
C GLY A 103 0.90 -9.58 9.88
N GLU A 104 1.12 -8.40 9.30
CA GLU A 104 0.39 -7.18 9.66
C GLU A 104 -0.67 -6.78 8.64
N ILE A 105 -0.51 -7.17 7.37
CA ILE A 105 -1.43 -6.79 6.29
C ILE A 105 -2.87 -7.23 6.57
N THR A 106 -3.06 -8.34 7.27
CA THR A 106 -4.39 -8.87 7.64
C THR A 106 -5.15 -7.96 8.61
N LYS A 107 -4.45 -7.10 9.33
CA LYS A 107 -5.02 -6.13 10.28
C LYS A 107 -5.43 -4.83 9.58
N VAL A 108 -4.80 -4.49 8.45
CA VAL A 108 -5.03 -3.24 7.71
C VAL A 108 -6.30 -3.34 6.86
N LYS A 109 -7.16 -2.35 6.98
CA LYS A 109 -8.42 -2.27 6.25
C LYS A 109 -8.51 -1.00 5.41
N LEU A 110 -9.36 -1.02 4.39
CA LEU A 110 -9.71 0.18 3.65
C LEU A 110 -10.36 1.20 4.58
N ASN A 111 -10.02 2.46 4.39
CA ASN A 111 -10.45 3.62 5.20
C ASN A 111 -9.85 3.69 6.61
N ASP A 112 -8.89 2.85 6.96
CA ASP A 112 -8.14 3.04 8.20
C ASP A 112 -7.40 4.39 8.15
N THR A 113 -7.41 5.09 9.27
CA THR A 113 -6.69 6.35 9.43
C THR A 113 -5.21 6.08 9.66
N ALA A 114 -4.36 6.88 9.03
CA ALA A 114 -2.92 6.80 9.21
C ALA A 114 -2.32 8.15 9.57
N THR A 115 -1.32 8.13 10.42
CA THR A 115 -0.45 9.26 10.70
C THR A 115 0.80 9.13 9.84
N ILE A 116 1.13 10.19 9.10
CA ILE A 116 2.22 10.21 8.12
C ILE A 116 3.24 11.25 8.57
N GLU A 117 4.48 10.83 8.73
CA GLU A 117 5.63 11.68 9.01
C GLU A 117 6.52 11.69 7.77
N VAL A 118 6.66 12.85 7.14
CA VAL A 118 7.48 13.01 5.94
C VAL A 118 8.85 13.55 6.36
N ASP A 119 9.93 12.91 5.91
CA ASP A 119 11.29 13.25 6.30
C ASP A 119 11.67 14.71 6.00
N ALA A 120 11.04 15.31 4.99
CA ALA A 120 11.22 16.73 4.66
C ALA A 120 10.57 17.70 5.67
N TYR A 121 9.69 17.22 6.57
CA TYR A 121 8.93 17.98 7.54
C TYR A 121 8.99 17.32 8.92
N LEU A 122 10.18 17.31 9.54
CA LEU A 122 10.51 16.56 10.76
C LEU A 122 9.59 16.81 11.97
N ASP A 123 9.06 18.02 12.09
CA ASP A 123 8.24 18.42 13.26
C ASP A 123 6.74 18.35 12.96
N ARG A 124 6.34 17.69 11.87
CA ARG A 124 4.96 17.74 11.41
C ARG A 124 4.41 16.37 11.04
N LYS A 125 3.22 16.10 11.59
CA LYS A 125 2.46 14.88 11.30
C LYS A 125 1.27 15.21 10.41
N PHE A 126 1.11 14.43 9.35
CA PHE A 126 0.00 14.54 8.41
C PHE A 126 -0.97 13.39 8.63
N THR A 127 -2.24 13.62 8.34
CA THR A 127 -3.27 12.59 8.42
C THR A 127 -3.56 12.05 7.03
N GLY A 128 -3.63 10.73 6.92
CA GLY A 128 -3.99 10.03 5.70
C GLY A 128 -5.08 8.98 5.92
N ILE A 129 -5.59 8.44 4.82
CA ILE A 129 -6.56 7.36 4.81
C ILE A 129 -6.07 6.28 3.84
N VAL A 130 -6.18 5.01 4.26
CA VAL A 130 -5.88 3.84 3.42
C VAL A 130 -6.88 3.78 2.26
N THR A 131 -6.38 3.92 1.03
CA THR A 131 -7.20 3.90 -0.20
C THR A 131 -7.11 2.57 -0.92
N GLN A 132 -6.00 1.87 -0.79
CA GLN A 132 -5.82 0.57 -1.44
C GLN A 132 -4.89 -0.33 -0.62
N VAL A 133 -5.27 -1.59 -0.51
CA VAL A 133 -4.43 -2.68 0.02
C VAL A 133 -4.17 -3.65 -1.12
N ALA A 134 -2.91 -3.95 -1.41
CA ALA A 134 -2.57 -4.89 -2.47
C ALA A 134 -3.00 -6.31 -2.11
N ASN A 135 -3.61 -7.01 -3.07
CA ASN A 135 -4.04 -8.40 -2.91
C ASN A 135 -2.93 -9.43 -3.24
N SER A 136 -1.77 -8.96 -3.70
CA SER A 136 -0.61 -9.79 -4.00
C SER A 136 0.65 -9.17 -3.43
N SER A 137 1.60 -10.01 -3.06
CA SER A 137 2.90 -9.55 -2.56
C SER A 137 3.73 -8.89 -3.65
N LYS A 138 4.60 -7.97 -3.24
CA LYS A 138 5.59 -7.34 -4.12
C LYS A 138 6.55 -8.42 -4.63
N GLY A 139 6.57 -8.65 -5.95
CA GLY A 139 7.39 -9.70 -6.57
C GLY A 139 6.68 -11.02 -6.85
N ALA A 140 5.40 -11.17 -6.54
CA ALA A 140 4.61 -12.32 -6.98
C ALA A 140 4.56 -12.35 -8.52
N GLY A 141 5.25 -13.32 -9.14
CA GLY A 141 5.37 -13.44 -10.60
C GLY A 141 6.78 -13.15 -11.16
N SER A 142 7.73 -12.75 -10.33
CA SER A 142 9.14 -12.68 -10.72
C SER A 142 9.82 -14.01 -10.41
N SER A 143 10.41 -14.65 -11.41
CA SER A 143 11.12 -15.94 -11.28
C SER A 143 12.41 -15.86 -10.43
N MET A 144 12.76 -14.70 -9.89
CA MET A 144 13.95 -14.45 -9.08
C MET A 144 13.60 -14.04 -7.64
N VAL A 145 12.69 -14.75 -6.99
CA VAL A 145 12.48 -14.54 -5.55
C VAL A 145 13.55 -15.36 -4.81
N SER A 146 14.58 -14.69 -4.30
CA SER A 146 15.51 -15.29 -3.34
C SER A 146 14.72 -15.69 -2.09
N ALA A 147 14.94 -16.90 -1.57
CA ALA A 147 14.21 -17.47 -0.43
C ALA A 147 14.30 -16.64 0.88
N ASP A 148 15.14 -15.62 0.90
CA ASP A 148 15.43 -14.74 2.06
C ASP A 148 14.68 -13.40 2.02
N GLN A 149 13.79 -13.19 1.04
CA GLN A 149 13.09 -11.91 0.89
C GLN A 149 11.76 -11.96 1.64
N SER A 150 11.61 -11.11 2.67
CA SER A 150 10.35 -10.98 3.41
C SER A 150 9.20 -10.61 2.46
N THR A 151 8.08 -11.33 2.61
CA THR A 151 6.87 -11.09 1.81
C THR A 151 6.20 -9.79 2.24
N ASN A 152 6.30 -8.75 1.41
CA ASN A 152 5.70 -7.45 1.69
C ASN A 152 4.55 -7.15 0.73
N PHE A 153 3.53 -6.46 1.24
CA PHE A 153 2.35 -6.02 0.49
C PHE A 153 2.33 -4.50 0.41
N VAL A 154 2.01 -3.96 -0.76
CA VAL A 154 1.95 -2.51 -0.95
C VAL A 154 0.60 -1.98 -0.48
N VAL A 155 0.62 -1.03 0.44
CA VAL A 155 -0.56 -0.28 0.88
C VAL A 155 -0.43 1.16 0.38
N LYS A 156 -1.51 1.70 -0.21
CA LYS A 156 -1.56 3.10 -0.63
C LYS A 156 -2.42 3.90 0.35
N ILE A 157 -1.88 5.02 0.76
CA ILE A 157 -2.48 5.90 1.75
C ILE A 157 -2.53 7.30 1.15
N ARG A 158 -3.72 7.86 1.03
CA ARG A 158 -3.90 9.22 0.54
C ARG A 158 -3.73 10.21 1.67
N ILE A 159 -2.93 11.23 1.46
CA ILE A 159 -2.78 12.35 2.40
C ILE A 159 -4.02 13.24 2.29
N LEU A 160 -4.66 13.55 3.42
CA LEU A 160 -5.81 14.44 3.45
C LEU A 160 -5.39 15.89 3.22
N LYS A 161 -6.04 16.59 2.31
CA LYS A 161 -5.77 18.00 2.00
C LYS A 161 -5.87 18.90 3.24
N SER A 162 -6.83 18.62 4.12
CA SER A 162 -7.02 19.34 5.38
C SER A 162 -5.83 19.32 6.32
N SER A 163 -4.92 18.33 6.20
CA SER A 163 -3.74 18.22 7.05
C SER A 163 -2.55 19.07 6.59
N TYR A 164 -2.58 19.60 5.35
CA TYR A 164 -1.49 20.41 4.78
C TYR A 164 -1.97 21.66 4.02
N GLU A 165 -3.21 22.07 4.24
CA GLU A 165 -3.84 23.23 3.56
C GLU A 165 -3.07 24.53 3.80
N ASP A 166 -2.53 24.72 5.00
CA ASP A 166 -1.66 25.83 5.34
C ASP A 166 -0.34 25.84 4.54
N LEU A 167 0.21 24.66 4.21
CA LEU A 167 1.41 24.59 3.37
C LEU A 167 1.12 24.99 1.92
N LEU A 168 -0.09 24.74 1.43
CA LEU A 168 -0.50 25.15 0.07
C LEU A 168 -0.51 26.67 -0.10
N SER A 169 -0.74 27.42 0.98
CA SER A 169 -0.69 28.88 0.95
C SER A 169 0.72 29.43 0.78
N VAL A 170 1.73 28.70 1.25
CA VAL A 170 3.15 29.08 1.20
C VAL A 170 3.85 28.45 -0.01
N ASN A 171 3.53 27.19 -0.29
CA ASN A 171 4.12 26.44 -1.38
C ASN A 171 3.04 25.65 -2.12
N GLN A 172 2.82 25.93 -3.39
CA GLN A 172 1.84 25.22 -4.21
C GLN A 172 2.12 23.72 -4.36
N LYS A 173 3.34 23.27 -4.02
CA LYS A 173 3.78 21.87 -4.13
C LYS A 173 4.51 21.46 -2.86
N PRO A 174 3.81 21.24 -1.74
CA PRO A 174 4.46 20.87 -0.48
C PRO A 174 5.11 19.48 -0.55
N PHE A 175 4.56 18.57 -1.33
CA PHE A 175 5.09 17.21 -1.49
C PHE A 175 5.57 16.98 -2.91
N LEU A 176 6.73 16.33 -3.05
CA LEU A 176 7.29 15.95 -4.33
C LEU A 176 7.35 14.42 -4.45
N PRO A 177 7.10 13.86 -5.65
CA PRO A 177 7.28 12.42 -5.88
C PRO A 177 8.71 11.99 -5.54
N GLY A 178 8.84 10.89 -4.80
CA GLY A 178 10.14 10.36 -4.36
C GLY A 178 10.58 10.82 -2.96
N MET A 179 9.80 11.64 -2.26
CA MET A 179 10.02 11.90 -0.84
C MET A 179 9.76 10.64 -0.01
N SER A 180 10.60 10.43 1.02
CA SER A 180 10.42 9.36 1.99
C SER A 180 9.46 9.78 3.09
N ALA A 181 8.71 8.81 3.62
CA ALA A 181 7.79 9.03 4.72
C ALA A 181 7.64 7.76 5.57
N THR A 182 7.48 7.96 6.87
CA THR A 182 7.11 6.92 7.83
C THR A 182 5.62 7.01 8.10
N VAL A 183 4.94 5.87 8.22
CA VAL A 183 3.49 5.84 8.36
C VAL A 183 3.06 4.88 9.46
N ASP A 184 2.27 5.40 10.40
CA ASP A 184 1.62 4.63 11.44
C ASP A 184 0.14 4.45 11.11
N VAL A 185 -0.28 3.23 10.79
CA VAL A 185 -1.67 2.92 10.46
C VAL A 185 -2.42 2.48 11.70
N ARG A 186 -3.53 3.16 12.02
CA ARG A 186 -4.40 2.80 13.13
C ARG A 186 -5.41 1.75 12.67
N THR A 187 -5.09 0.49 12.92
CA THR A 187 -5.90 -0.64 12.49
C THR A 187 -7.05 -0.95 13.44
N GLN A 188 -6.92 -0.57 14.71
CA GLN A 188 -7.93 -0.84 15.72
C GLN A 188 -7.92 0.24 16.81
N THR A 189 -9.09 0.72 17.19
CA THR A 189 -9.25 1.68 18.30
C THR A 189 -10.26 1.13 19.27
N LYS A 190 -9.92 1.14 20.56
CA LYS A 190 -10.83 0.83 21.67
C LYS A 190 -10.87 2.00 22.64
N THR A 191 -12.04 2.29 23.15
CA THR A 191 -12.27 3.34 24.14
C THR A 191 -12.75 2.75 25.47
N GLY A 192 -12.41 3.41 26.59
CA GLY A 192 -12.83 2.96 27.90
C GLY A 192 -12.12 1.70 28.43
N VAL A 193 -10.91 1.43 27.94
CA VAL A 193 -10.09 0.29 28.32
C VAL A 193 -9.07 0.66 29.40
N VAL A 194 -8.66 -0.31 30.21
CA VAL A 194 -7.54 -0.16 31.13
C VAL A 194 -6.26 -0.32 30.31
N ALA A 195 -5.50 0.76 30.16
CA ALA A 195 -4.23 0.77 29.44
C ALA A 195 -3.08 1.05 30.42
N ILE A 196 -2.00 0.32 30.29
CA ILE A 196 -0.81 0.47 31.10
C ILE A 196 0.43 0.62 30.22
N PRO A 197 1.51 1.28 30.68
CA PRO A 197 2.75 1.34 29.93
C PRO A 197 3.29 -0.06 29.61
N ILE A 198 3.70 -0.27 28.36
CA ILE A 198 4.15 -1.58 27.88
C ILE A 198 5.32 -2.14 28.72
N GLN A 199 6.15 -1.24 29.28
CA GLN A 199 7.28 -1.58 30.14
C GLN A 199 6.87 -2.22 31.47
N ALA A 200 5.61 -2.11 31.87
CA ALA A 200 5.10 -2.70 33.11
C ALA A 200 4.67 -4.16 32.95
N VAL A 201 4.49 -4.60 31.71
CA VAL A 201 4.13 -6.00 31.42
C VAL A 201 5.39 -6.82 31.22
N THR A 202 5.47 -7.95 31.89
CA THR A 202 6.54 -8.91 31.68
C THR A 202 5.96 -10.32 31.56
N THR A 203 6.75 -11.22 31.02
CA THR A 203 6.35 -12.63 30.86
C THR A 203 7.11 -13.48 31.87
N LYS A 204 6.44 -14.45 32.46
CA LYS A 204 7.05 -15.44 33.33
C LYS A 204 6.69 -16.84 32.88
N ASP A 205 7.72 -17.66 32.71
CA ASP A 205 7.52 -19.05 32.37
C ASP A 205 7.07 -19.83 33.62
N SER A 206 5.99 -20.55 33.45
CA SER A 206 5.41 -21.43 34.46
C SER A 206 5.31 -22.83 33.88
N VAL A 207 5.89 -23.81 34.55
CA VAL A 207 5.77 -25.21 34.16
C VAL A 207 4.52 -25.78 34.82
N TYR A 208 3.51 -26.11 34.00
CA TYR A 208 2.31 -26.80 34.47
C TYR A 208 2.09 -28.06 33.62
N ASN A 209 1.94 -29.21 34.26
CA ASN A 209 1.81 -30.53 33.64
C ASN A 209 2.88 -30.88 32.60
N GLY A 210 4.14 -30.46 32.83
CA GLY A 210 5.27 -30.77 31.93
C GLY A 210 5.31 -29.93 30.64
N SER A 211 4.42 -28.94 30.48
CA SER A 211 4.43 -27.98 29.40
C SER A 211 4.80 -26.60 29.91
N ASN A 212 5.70 -25.91 29.20
CA ASN A 212 6.04 -24.52 29.49
C ASN A 212 4.90 -23.62 29.02
N HIS A 213 4.27 -22.94 29.96
CA HIS A 213 3.28 -21.90 29.70
C HIS A 213 3.86 -20.54 30.05
N THR A 214 4.00 -19.66 29.11
CA THR A 214 4.39 -18.26 29.33
C THR A 214 3.16 -17.48 29.78
N LYS A 215 3.19 -16.93 30.99
CA LYS A 215 2.11 -16.08 31.51
C LYS A 215 2.52 -14.63 31.47
N GLU A 216 1.59 -13.78 31.05
CA GLU A 216 1.76 -12.32 31.11
C GLU A 216 1.41 -11.85 32.52
N ILE A 217 2.32 -11.10 33.15
CA ILE A 217 2.19 -10.64 34.52
C ILE A 217 2.51 -9.15 34.64
N VAL A 218 1.90 -8.53 35.64
CA VAL A 218 2.14 -7.15 36.03
C VAL A 218 2.37 -7.11 37.56
N TYR A 219 3.28 -6.26 38.01
CA TYR A 219 3.46 -6.01 39.44
C TYR A 219 2.70 -4.75 39.85
N ILE A 220 1.85 -4.88 40.87
CA ILE A 220 1.17 -3.78 41.53
C ILE A 220 1.76 -3.48 42.88
N LYS A 221 1.71 -2.22 43.33
CA LYS A 221 2.05 -1.81 44.67
C LYS A 221 0.85 -1.99 45.58
N GLN A 222 0.95 -2.92 46.54
CA GLN A 222 -0.05 -3.13 47.58
C GLN A 222 0.62 -3.06 48.95
N ALA A 223 0.21 -2.14 49.82
CA ALA A 223 0.76 -1.94 51.16
C ALA A 223 2.32 -1.80 51.20
N GLY A 224 2.90 -1.10 50.19
CA GLY A 224 4.34 -0.89 50.09
C GLY A 224 5.15 -2.09 49.59
N LYS A 225 4.50 -3.14 49.14
CA LYS A 225 5.10 -4.34 48.59
C LYS A 225 4.66 -4.58 47.16
N ALA A 226 5.51 -5.22 46.38
CA ALA A 226 5.16 -5.69 45.04
C ALA A 226 4.25 -6.92 45.14
N LYS A 227 3.14 -6.94 44.45
CA LYS A 227 2.27 -8.10 44.32
C LYS A 227 2.14 -8.46 42.83
N LEU A 228 2.41 -9.71 42.52
CA LEU A 228 2.29 -10.25 41.18
C LEU A 228 0.83 -10.51 40.84
N LEU A 229 0.38 -10.01 39.68
CA LEU A 229 -0.93 -10.30 39.10
C LEU A 229 -0.77 -10.87 37.72
N GLU A 230 -1.47 -11.97 37.46
CA GLU A 230 -1.60 -12.51 36.09
C GLU A 230 -2.61 -11.66 35.31
N VAL A 231 -2.24 -11.24 34.13
CA VAL A 231 -3.06 -10.39 33.28
C VAL A 231 -3.23 -11.03 31.91
N LYS A 232 -4.29 -10.62 31.23
CA LYS A 232 -4.48 -10.92 29.81
C LYS A 232 -4.43 -9.61 29.05
N THR A 233 -3.46 -9.49 28.17
CA THR A 233 -3.30 -8.31 27.32
C THR A 233 -4.24 -8.31 26.12
N GLY A 234 -4.43 -7.16 25.51
CA GLY A 234 -5.23 -6.94 24.32
C GLY A 234 -4.46 -6.22 23.23
N ILE A 235 -5.04 -5.14 22.71
CA ILE A 235 -4.35 -4.31 21.72
C ILE A 235 -3.24 -3.49 22.37
N GLN A 236 -2.22 -3.16 21.59
CA GLN A 236 -1.09 -2.35 22.06
C GLN A 236 -0.72 -1.30 21.01
N ASP A 237 -0.12 -0.23 21.50
CA ASP A 237 0.60 0.76 20.69
C ASP A 237 2.08 0.82 21.10
N ASP A 238 2.82 1.82 20.66
CA ASP A 238 4.26 1.98 20.95
C ASP A 238 4.57 2.25 22.44
N SER A 239 3.59 2.67 23.22
CA SER A 239 3.75 3.14 24.61
C SER A 239 2.90 2.37 25.60
N TYR A 240 1.70 1.97 25.20
CA TYR A 240 0.68 1.39 26.08
C TYR A 240 0.14 0.06 25.55
N ILE A 241 -0.30 -0.78 26.47
CA ILE A 241 -0.95 -2.05 26.19
C ILE A 241 -2.26 -2.15 26.98
N GLU A 242 -3.31 -2.60 26.31
CA GLU A 242 -4.61 -2.87 26.92
C GLU A 242 -4.54 -4.08 27.86
N ILE A 243 -5.16 -3.99 29.02
CA ILE A 243 -5.39 -5.11 29.90
C ILE A 243 -6.87 -5.49 29.86
N VAL A 244 -7.14 -6.66 29.28
CA VAL A 244 -8.50 -7.20 29.14
C VAL A 244 -9.00 -7.84 30.43
N LYS A 245 -8.10 -8.49 31.19
CA LYS A 245 -8.41 -9.14 32.47
C LYS A 245 -7.23 -9.02 33.41
N GLY A 246 -7.51 -8.95 34.71
CA GLY A 246 -6.51 -8.96 35.78
C GLY A 246 -6.36 -7.65 36.53
N LEU A 247 -6.78 -6.51 35.96
CA LEU A 247 -6.75 -5.20 36.60
C LEU A 247 -8.15 -4.57 36.61
N SER A 248 -8.45 -3.78 37.64
CA SER A 248 -9.71 -3.04 37.78
C SER A 248 -9.58 -1.55 37.45
N GLY A 249 -8.36 -1.06 37.23
CA GLY A 249 -8.09 0.32 36.81
C GLY A 249 -7.73 1.30 37.94
N ASN A 250 -7.81 0.85 39.19
CA ASN A 250 -7.48 1.68 40.38
C ASN A 250 -6.15 1.28 41.03
N GLU A 251 -5.45 0.31 40.50
CA GLU A 251 -4.23 -0.21 41.04
C GLU A 251 -3.01 0.68 40.69
N THR A 252 -2.08 0.81 41.59
CA THR A 252 -0.78 1.44 41.36
C THR A 252 0.18 0.43 40.75
N ILE A 253 0.57 0.64 39.51
CA ILE A 253 1.40 -0.27 38.72
C ILE A 253 2.87 0.11 38.86
N ILE A 254 3.75 -0.88 38.96
CA ILE A 254 5.19 -0.70 38.96
C ILE A 254 5.69 -0.70 37.52
N THR A 255 6.24 0.46 37.07
CA THR A 255 6.58 0.70 35.67
C THR A 255 8.08 0.70 35.36
N GLY A 256 8.94 0.48 36.31
CA GLY A 256 10.35 0.52 35.98
C GLY A 256 11.34 0.26 37.10
N PRO A 257 12.61 0.10 36.78
CA PRO A 257 13.21 -0.17 35.44
C PRO A 257 12.84 -1.57 34.93
N TYR A 258 12.70 -1.72 33.60
CA TYR A 258 12.26 -2.99 32.98
C TYR A 258 13.11 -4.19 33.36
N ASN A 259 14.45 -4.04 33.42
CA ASN A 259 15.35 -5.11 33.83
C ASN A 259 15.07 -5.60 35.24
N THR A 260 14.73 -4.69 36.15
CA THR A 260 14.38 -5.03 37.54
C THR A 260 13.05 -5.77 37.61
N ILE A 261 12.04 -5.29 36.85
CA ILE A 261 10.71 -5.93 36.82
C ILE A 261 10.79 -7.34 36.23
N SER A 262 11.57 -7.51 35.15
CA SER A 262 11.60 -8.77 34.40
C SER A 262 12.48 -9.85 35.07
N LYS A 263 13.54 -9.45 35.79
CA LYS A 263 14.54 -10.41 36.31
C LYS A 263 14.61 -10.48 37.83
N ASP A 264 14.57 -9.33 38.51
CA ASP A 264 14.96 -9.24 39.93
C ASP A 264 13.75 -9.18 40.87
N LEU A 265 12.63 -8.54 40.44
CA LEU A 265 11.50 -8.30 41.31
C LEU A 265 10.70 -9.59 41.57
N LYS A 266 10.47 -9.85 42.86
CA LYS A 266 9.70 -10.99 43.34
C LYS A 266 8.43 -10.54 44.07
N ASP A 267 7.46 -11.44 44.11
CA ASP A 267 6.25 -11.21 44.91
C ASP A 267 6.60 -11.00 46.39
N GLY A 268 6.11 -9.90 46.97
CA GLY A 268 6.37 -9.52 48.34
C GLY A 268 7.54 -8.55 48.57
N ASP A 269 8.34 -8.23 47.58
CA ASP A 269 9.47 -7.30 47.69
C ASP A 269 8.99 -5.89 48.04
N LYS A 270 9.80 -5.19 48.87
CA LYS A 270 9.51 -3.79 49.21
C LYS A 270 9.77 -2.87 48.02
N VAL A 271 8.80 -2.03 47.68
CA VAL A 271 8.89 -1.06 46.61
C VAL A 271 8.71 0.35 47.13
N ILE A 272 9.54 1.28 46.61
CA ILE A 272 9.55 2.69 46.99
C ILE A 272 9.19 3.49 45.73
N GLU A 273 8.39 4.55 45.88
CA GLU A 273 8.15 5.50 44.78
C GLU A 273 9.40 6.32 44.52
N LEU A 274 9.87 6.29 43.31
CA LEU A 274 10.91 7.21 42.82
C LEU A 274 10.29 8.59 42.60
N ASP A 275 10.66 9.54 43.44
CA ASP A 275 10.25 10.92 43.32
C ASP A 275 10.87 11.52 42.04
N LYS A 276 10.04 11.89 41.08
CA LYS A 276 10.49 12.43 39.76
C LYS A 276 11.31 13.71 39.86
N THR A 277 11.28 14.38 40.99
CA THR A 277 12.05 15.59 41.29
C THR A 277 13.54 15.33 41.47
N LYS A 278 13.91 14.19 42.02
CA LYS A 278 15.33 13.83 42.28
C LYS A 278 16.11 13.37 41.02
N LYS A 279 15.42 12.95 39.98
CA LYS A 279 16.08 12.52 38.74
C LYS A 279 16.67 13.68 37.91
N LYS A 280 16.31 14.95 38.22
CA LYS A 280 16.92 16.12 37.60
C LYS A 280 18.20 16.59 38.28
N GLU A 281 18.43 16.20 39.53
CA GLU A 281 19.60 16.61 40.28
C GLU A 281 20.78 15.66 40.03
N THR A 282 20.56 14.35 39.99
CA THR A 282 21.63 13.38 39.68
C THR A 282 22.18 13.50 38.27
N LYS A 283 21.34 13.86 37.26
CA LYS A 283 21.84 14.11 35.90
C LYS A 283 22.67 15.40 35.77
N LYS A 284 22.57 16.32 36.74
CA LYS A 284 23.37 17.55 36.75
C LYS A 284 24.69 17.40 37.54
N GLU A 285 24.81 16.38 38.34
CA GLU A 285 26.07 16.05 39.06
C GLU A 285 26.99 15.23 38.15
N ASP A 286 26.48 14.26 37.42
CA ASP A 286 27.26 13.46 36.46
C ASP A 286 27.82 14.26 35.28
N GLU A 287 27.14 15.35 34.86
CA GLU A 287 27.64 16.26 33.82
C GLU A 287 28.70 17.30 34.33
N LYS A 288 28.95 17.36 35.65
CA LYS A 288 29.95 18.25 36.24
C LYS A 288 31.25 17.57 36.58
N GLU A 289 31.30 16.22 36.63
CA GLU A 289 32.55 15.49 36.87
C GLU A 289 33.33 15.16 35.59
N ASP A 290 32.72 15.34 34.40
CA ASP A 290 33.37 15.10 33.11
C ASP A 290 33.83 16.38 32.40
N LYS A 291 34.09 17.49 33.16
CA LYS A 291 34.68 18.70 32.60
C LYS A 291 35.98 19.06 33.30
#